data_42f220ee3f2aee2aa047566705a28e32
#
_entry.id   42f220ee3f2aee2aa047566705a28e32
#
_cell.length_a   1.000
_cell.length_b   1.000
_cell.length_c   1.000
_cell.angle_alpha   90.00
_cell.angle_beta   90.00
_cell.angle_gamma   90.00
#
_symmetry.space_group_name_H-M   'P 1'
#
loop_
_entity.id
_entity.type
_entity.pdbx_description
1 polymer ?
#
loop_
_entity_poly.entity_id
_entity_poly.type
_entity_poly.pdbx_seq_one_letter_code
_entity_poly.pdbx_strand_id
1 'polypeptide(L)'
;MRMRDMGTRMKRTYNLAPMTVHRVREMAERYGVASSQDAVIELAVDELERRIREQREADAWDQAAADAQFQSEVDEVEGAYRSADRETWPA
;
A
#
# COMPACT_ATOMS: atom_id res chain seq x y z
N MET A 1 12.05 -10.60 23.20
CA MET A 1 11.84 -10.89 22.87
C MET A 1 11.85 -11.25 22.35
N ARG A 2 11.76 -11.23 22.39
CA ARG A 2 11.66 -11.56 21.80
C ARG A 2 11.00 -11.60 21.29
N MET A 3 10.74 -11.33 20.94
CA MET A 3 10.09 -11.37 20.35
C MET A 3 9.43 -12.01 20.25
N ARG A 4 9.01 -12.10 20.50
CA ARG A 4 8.48 -12.67 20.45
C ARG A 4 7.78 -13.67 20.09
N ASP A 5 7.34 -13.87 20.46
CA ASP A 5 6.21 -14.50 20.08
C ASP A 5 6.16 -14.77 18.66
N MET A 6 7.00 -14.16 17.88
CA MET A 6 7.06 -14.30 16.47
C MET A 6 7.40 -15.71 16.08
N GLY A 7 8.04 -16.45 16.93
CA GLY A 7 8.40 -17.80 16.60
C GLY A 7 7.35 -18.83 16.93
N THR A 8 6.32 -18.44 17.66
CA THR A 8 5.30 -19.38 18.09
C THR A 8 4.23 -19.49 17.04
N ARG A 9 4.02 -20.68 16.53
CA ARG A 9 3.03 -20.89 15.49
C ARG A 9 1.69 -21.22 16.12
N MET A 10 0.64 -20.69 15.52
CA MET A 10 -0.71 -20.86 16.02
C MET A 10 -1.54 -21.52 14.95
N LYS A 11 -2.30 -22.52 15.34
CA LYS A 11 -3.14 -23.22 14.39
C LYS A 11 -4.47 -22.50 14.23
N ARG A 12 -4.87 -22.26 13.00
CA ARG A 12 -6.13 -21.60 12.69
C ARG A 12 -6.79 -22.32 11.53
N THR A 13 -8.11 -22.30 11.53
CA THR A 13 -8.88 -22.92 10.48
C THR A 13 -9.70 -21.85 9.76
N TYR A 14 -9.57 -21.80 8.46
CA TYR A 14 -10.32 -20.86 7.63
C TYR A 14 -11.11 -21.62 6.59
N ASN A 15 -12.26 -21.06 6.23
CA ASN A 15 -13.05 -21.61 5.13
C ASN A 15 -12.54 -21.01 3.84
N LEU A 16 -12.03 -21.85 2.96
CA LEU A 16 -11.47 -21.42 1.70
C LEU A 16 -12.20 -22.12 0.57
N ALA A 17 -12.32 -21.43 -0.55
CA ALA A 17 -12.89 -22.05 -1.75
C ALA A 17 -11.98 -23.20 -2.18
N PRO A 18 -12.55 -24.28 -2.73
CA PRO A 18 -11.72 -25.40 -3.16
C PRO A 18 -10.64 -25.01 -4.16
N MET A 19 -10.92 -24.05 -5.02
CA MET A 19 -9.94 -23.59 -5.97
C MET A 19 -8.76 -22.92 -5.28
N THR A 20 -9.03 -22.20 -4.20
CA THR A 20 -7.95 -21.56 -3.44
C THR A 20 -7.07 -22.60 -2.77
N VAL A 21 -7.71 -23.64 -2.21
CA VAL A 21 -6.96 -24.73 -1.59
C VAL A 21 -6.06 -25.40 -2.62
N HIS A 22 -6.61 -25.64 -3.80
CA HIS A 22 -5.85 -26.25 -4.88
C HIS A 22 -4.66 -25.38 -5.29
N ARG A 23 -4.87 -24.08 -5.39
CA ARG A 23 -3.81 -23.17 -5.76
C ARG A 23 -2.69 -23.11 -4.74
N VAL A 24 -3.04 -23.15 -3.47
CA VAL A 24 -2.03 -23.16 -2.42
C VAL A 24 -1.16 -24.41 -2.54
N ARG A 25 -1.81 -25.56 -2.73
CA ARG A 25 -1.08 -26.79 -2.88
C ARG A 25 -0.19 -26.75 -4.10
N GLU A 26 -0.68 -26.24 -5.20
CA GLU A 26 0.07 -26.18 -6.42
C GLU A 26 1.31 -25.29 -6.28
N MET A 27 1.13 -24.17 -5.61
CA MET A 27 2.26 -23.27 -5.40
C MET A 27 3.34 -23.90 -4.56
N ALA A 28 2.95 -24.70 -3.57
CA ALA A 28 3.94 -25.37 -2.74
C ALA A 28 4.59 -26.54 -3.44
N GLU A 29 3.79 -27.39 -4.06
CA GLU A 29 4.29 -28.67 -4.56
C GLU A 29 4.78 -28.58 -5.99
N ARG A 30 4.06 -27.86 -6.84
CA ARG A 30 4.41 -27.84 -8.24
C ARG A 30 5.38 -26.72 -8.58
N TYR A 31 5.14 -25.54 -8.03
CA TYR A 31 5.98 -24.40 -8.38
C TYR A 31 7.08 -24.14 -7.37
N GLY A 32 7.03 -24.79 -6.22
CA GLY A 32 8.09 -24.64 -5.23
C GLY A 32 8.22 -23.21 -4.71
N VAL A 33 7.11 -22.47 -4.66
CA VAL A 33 7.15 -21.09 -4.21
C VAL A 33 7.60 -21.01 -2.76
N ALA A 34 7.19 -22.00 -1.97
CA ALA A 34 7.59 -22.07 -0.57
C ALA A 34 7.64 -23.55 -0.18
N SER A 35 8.21 -23.83 0.98
CA SER A 35 8.49 -25.20 1.38
C SER A 35 7.24 -25.97 1.82
N SER A 36 6.17 -25.28 2.14
CA SER A 36 4.94 -25.93 2.60
C SER A 36 3.76 -25.07 2.24
N GLN A 37 2.56 -25.63 2.40
CA GLN A 37 1.35 -24.86 2.15
C GLN A 37 1.22 -23.73 3.17
N ASP A 38 1.59 -24.00 4.41
CA ASP A 38 1.59 -22.95 5.43
C ASP A 38 2.50 -21.80 5.01
N ALA A 39 3.68 -22.15 4.50
CA ALA A 39 4.63 -21.14 4.07
C ALA A 39 4.13 -20.35 2.88
N VAL A 40 3.39 -21.01 1.98
CA VAL A 40 2.78 -20.31 0.84
C VAL A 40 1.79 -19.26 1.35
N ILE A 41 0.99 -19.64 2.32
CA ILE A 41 -0.01 -18.73 2.87
C ILE A 41 0.68 -17.54 3.54
N GLU A 42 1.73 -17.81 4.31
CA GLU A 42 2.47 -16.74 4.97
C GLU A 42 3.08 -15.80 3.96
N LEU A 43 3.64 -16.35 2.92
CA LEU A 43 4.24 -15.54 1.86
C LEU A 43 3.18 -14.70 1.16
N ALA A 44 2.00 -15.28 0.92
CA ALA A 44 0.92 -14.57 0.28
C ALA A 44 0.43 -13.39 1.13
N VAL A 45 0.37 -13.60 2.43
CA VAL A 45 -0.03 -12.53 3.34
C VAL A 45 1.01 -11.42 3.35
N ASP A 46 2.29 -11.79 3.38
CA ASP A 46 3.36 -10.81 3.34
C ASP A 46 3.30 -10.01 2.04
N GLU A 47 3.07 -10.68 0.95
CA GLU A 47 3.02 -10.03 -0.35
C GLU A 47 1.84 -9.08 -0.45
N LEU A 48 0.68 -9.51 0.05
CA LEU A 48 -0.50 -8.66 0.04
C LEU A 48 -0.29 -7.44 0.93
N GLU A 49 0.32 -7.64 2.08
CA GLU A 49 0.60 -6.54 2.99
C GLU A 49 1.54 -5.54 2.33
N ARG A 50 2.54 -6.03 1.62
CA ARG A 50 3.46 -5.17 0.89
C ARG A 50 2.73 -4.35 -0.16
N ARG A 51 1.82 -4.98 -0.88
CA ARG A 51 1.03 -4.28 -1.89
C ARG A 51 0.15 -3.21 -1.28
N ILE A 52 -0.47 -3.52 -0.15
CA ILE A 52 -1.32 -2.55 0.54
C ILE A 52 -0.48 -1.36 0.99
N ARG A 53 0.71 -1.62 1.50
CA ARG A 53 1.59 -0.57 1.96
C ARG A 53 2.02 0.32 0.79
N GLU A 54 2.37 -0.29 -0.33
CA GLU A 54 2.76 0.46 -1.51
C GLU A 54 1.60 1.28 -2.05
N GLN A 55 0.40 0.72 -2.03
CA GLN A 55 -0.77 1.43 -2.50
C GLN A 55 -1.07 2.63 -1.62
N ARG A 56 -0.94 2.46 -0.32
CA ARG A 56 -1.15 3.57 0.61
C ARG A 56 -0.13 4.67 0.41
N GLU A 57 1.11 4.29 0.14
CA GLU A 57 2.14 5.27 -0.14
C GLU A 57 1.86 6.01 -1.44
N ALA A 58 1.45 5.29 -2.46
CA ALA A 58 1.11 5.91 -3.73
C ALA A 58 -0.08 6.86 -3.56
N ASP A 59 -1.08 6.44 -2.81
CA ASP A 59 -2.25 7.29 -2.55
C ASP A 59 -1.84 8.54 -1.79
N ALA A 60 -0.93 8.40 -0.84
CA ALA A 60 -0.47 9.54 -0.06
C ALA A 60 0.31 10.51 -0.95
N TRP A 61 1.14 10.00 -1.84
CA TRP A 61 1.86 10.85 -2.78
C TRP A 61 0.91 11.55 -3.75
N ASP A 62 -0.09 10.83 -4.26
CA ASP A 62 -1.07 11.41 -5.14
C ASP A 62 -1.85 12.51 -4.44
N GLN A 63 -2.21 12.27 -3.20
CA GLN A 63 -2.94 13.26 -2.42
C GLN A 63 -2.09 14.49 -2.18
N ALA A 64 -0.82 14.29 -1.85
CA ALA A 64 0.10 15.39 -1.63
C ALA A 64 0.30 16.18 -2.91
N ALA A 65 0.43 15.49 -4.03
CA ALA A 65 0.61 16.16 -5.31
C ALA A 65 -0.63 16.97 -5.69
N ALA A 66 -1.80 16.40 -5.46
CA ALA A 66 -3.05 17.10 -5.75
C ALA A 66 -3.19 18.33 -4.86
N ASP A 67 -2.84 18.21 -3.59
CA ASP A 67 -2.91 19.34 -2.68
C ASP A 67 -1.92 20.41 -3.07
N ALA A 68 -0.72 20.03 -3.47
CA ALA A 68 0.29 20.99 -3.90
C ALA A 68 -0.16 21.71 -5.16
N GLN A 69 -0.75 20.99 -6.08
CA GLN A 69 -1.22 21.60 -7.31
C GLN A 69 -2.37 22.56 -7.05
N PHE A 70 -3.29 22.16 -6.18
CA PHE A 70 -4.41 23.02 -5.82
C PHE A 70 -3.88 24.30 -5.17
N GLN A 71 -2.92 24.17 -4.27
CA GLN A 71 -2.36 25.33 -3.60
C GLN A 71 -1.65 26.22 -4.59
N SER A 72 -0.95 25.66 -5.54
CA SER A 72 -0.27 26.42 -6.56
C SER A 72 -1.25 27.21 -7.42
N GLU A 73 -2.38 26.60 -7.78
CA GLU A 73 -3.40 27.26 -8.56
C GLU A 73 -4.03 28.42 -7.78
N VAL A 74 -4.27 28.21 -6.50
CA VAL A 74 -4.81 29.25 -5.66
C VAL A 74 -3.83 30.41 -5.56
N ASP A 75 -2.56 30.09 -5.38
CA ASP A 75 -1.53 31.12 -5.30
C ASP A 75 -1.43 31.92 -6.59
N GLU A 76 -1.55 31.26 -7.72
CA GLU A 76 -1.51 31.92 -9.00
C GLU A 76 -2.67 32.90 -9.17
N VAL A 77 -3.87 32.47 -8.80
CA VAL A 77 -5.04 33.32 -8.90
C VAL A 77 -4.90 34.51 -7.97
N GLU A 78 -4.43 34.27 -6.77
CA GLU A 78 -4.25 35.37 -5.83
C GLU A 78 -3.18 36.33 -6.31
N GLY A 79 -2.10 35.79 -6.89
CA GLY A 79 -1.06 36.61 -7.42
C GLY A 79 -1.52 37.49 -8.55
N ALA A 80 -2.30 36.92 -9.47
CA ALA A 80 -2.84 37.70 -10.57
C ALA A 80 -3.80 38.77 -10.07
N TYR A 81 -4.59 38.43 -9.08
CA TYR A 81 -5.52 39.37 -8.48
C TYR A 81 -4.77 40.53 -7.86
N ARG A 82 -3.72 40.23 -7.13
CA ARG A 82 -2.94 41.26 -6.48
C ARG A 82 -2.23 42.15 -7.47
N SER A 83 -1.72 41.55 -8.52
CA SER A 83 -1.07 42.33 -9.57
C SER A 83 -2.03 43.30 -10.23
N ALA A 84 -3.28 42.87 -10.39
CA ALA A 84 -4.28 43.74 -10.98
C ALA A 84 -4.63 44.88 -10.05
N ASP A 85 -4.69 44.60 -8.75
CA ASP A 85 -5.06 45.61 -7.78
C ASP A 85 -3.93 46.53 -7.43
N ARG A 86 -2.73 45.98 -7.27
CA ARG A 86 -1.60 46.72 -6.77
C ARG A 86 -0.36 46.20 -7.39
N GLU A 87 0.20 46.99 -8.21
CA GLU A 87 1.41 46.58 -8.84
C GLU A 87 2.50 46.30 -7.90
N THR A 88 2.43 46.85 -6.73
CA THR A 88 3.49 46.73 -5.79
C THR A 88 3.33 45.55 -4.88
N TRP A 89 2.39 44.73 -5.09
CA TRP A 89 2.17 43.60 -4.24
C TRP A 89 3.42 42.76 -4.21
N PRO A 90 4.01 42.56 -3.07
CA PRO A 90 5.26 41.85 -3.02
C PRO A 90 4.97 40.42 -3.22
N ALA A 91 4.20 39.95 -3.66
CA ALA A 91 4.01 38.58 -3.96
C ALA A 91 4.60 37.71 -2.93
#